data_945f9d6e964e5a9ed343c0b8606fa94a
#
_entry.id   945f9d6e964e5a9ed343c0b8606fa94a
#
_cell.length_a   1.000
_cell.length_b   1.000
_cell.length_c   1.000
_cell.angle_alpha   90.00
_cell.angle_beta   90.00
_cell.angle_gamma   90.00
#
_symmetry.space_group_name_H-M   'P 1'
#
loop_
_entity.id
_entity.type
_entity.pdbx_description
1 polymer ?
#
loop_
_entity_poly.entity_id
_entity_poly.type
_entity_poly.pdbx_seq_one_letter_code
_entity_poly.pdbx_strand_id
1 'polypeptide(L)'
;AGGGIVVDVDGNSLIDFGSGIAVTTVGNADPEVVARVQQQVQDFTHTCFTVTPYAGYVEVCEQLNRLTPGDHEKRSALFNSGAEAVENAVKIARKATGRNAVVVFDHAYHGRTNLTMAMTAKNVPYKDGFGPFAGEVYRAPMSYPFRDPEGMTGAEAAARAISLIESQ
;
A
#
# COMPACT_ATOMS: atom_id res chain seq x y z
N ALA A 1 16.89 14.99 -13.22
CA ALA A 1 15.76 14.13 -13.58
C ALA A 1 14.61 14.97 -14.13
N GLY A 2 13.79 14.37 -15.00
CA GLY A 2 12.58 15.02 -15.54
C GLY A 2 11.76 13.99 -16.33
N GLY A 3 10.44 13.98 -16.14
CA GLY A 3 9.57 12.99 -16.75
C GLY A 3 10.03 11.56 -16.47
N GLY A 4 10.25 10.77 -17.50
CA GLY A 4 10.73 9.40 -17.42
C GLY A 4 12.26 9.24 -17.44
N ILE A 5 13.04 10.30 -17.20
CA ILE A 5 14.51 10.28 -17.27
C ILE A 5 15.11 10.60 -15.89
N VAL A 6 16.07 9.76 -15.48
CA VAL A 6 16.94 10.00 -14.33
C VAL A 6 18.36 10.22 -14.81
N VAL A 7 19.07 11.16 -14.23
CA VAL A 7 20.48 11.42 -14.49
C VAL A 7 21.28 11.01 -13.26
N ASP A 8 22.27 10.13 -13.43
CA ASP A 8 23.14 9.68 -12.34
C ASP A 8 24.25 10.72 -12.02
N VAL A 9 25.08 10.41 -11.04
CA VAL A 9 26.17 11.30 -10.59
C VAL A 9 27.28 11.49 -11.64
N ASP A 10 27.38 10.57 -12.58
CA ASP A 10 28.36 10.62 -13.68
C ASP A 10 27.81 11.33 -14.92
N GLY A 11 26.55 11.80 -14.86
CA GLY A 11 25.89 12.51 -15.96
C GLY A 11 25.18 11.59 -16.98
N ASN A 12 25.12 10.28 -16.76
CA ASN A 12 24.43 9.38 -17.67
C ASN A 12 22.91 9.54 -17.57
N SER A 13 22.24 9.61 -18.71
CA SER A 13 20.78 9.65 -18.81
C SER A 13 20.21 8.22 -18.85
N LEU A 14 19.37 7.88 -17.90
CA LEU A 14 18.76 6.57 -17.75
C LEU A 14 17.24 6.66 -17.94
N ILE A 15 16.64 5.73 -18.66
CA ILE A 15 15.18 5.59 -18.72
C ILE A 15 14.72 4.96 -17.39
N ASP A 16 13.88 5.67 -16.64
CA ASP A 16 13.43 5.26 -15.32
C ASP A 16 12.24 4.30 -15.40
N PHE A 17 12.49 3.02 -15.66
CA PHE A 17 11.48 1.97 -15.53
C PHE A 17 11.19 1.55 -14.10
N GLY A 18 12.03 1.97 -13.15
CA GLY A 18 11.84 1.70 -11.72
C GLY A 18 10.78 2.59 -11.10
N SER A 19 10.69 3.83 -11.57
CA SER A 19 9.68 4.83 -11.15
C SER A 19 9.50 4.91 -9.62
N GLY A 20 10.61 4.79 -8.85
CA GLY A 20 10.56 4.73 -7.39
C GLY A 20 9.77 3.52 -6.85
N ILE A 21 9.74 2.40 -7.58
CA ILE A 21 8.89 1.22 -7.36
C ILE A 21 7.41 1.60 -7.48
N ALA A 22 7.04 2.11 -8.66
CA ALA A 22 5.71 2.56 -9.06
C ALA A 22 5.14 3.73 -8.23
N VAL A 23 6.00 4.67 -7.85
CA VAL A 23 5.63 5.86 -7.05
C VAL A 23 5.49 7.11 -7.90
N THR A 24 6.42 7.35 -8.86
CA THR A 24 6.44 8.58 -9.66
C THR A 24 5.49 8.49 -10.86
N THR A 25 4.19 8.39 -10.61
CA THR A 25 3.16 8.14 -11.64
C THR A 25 3.01 9.27 -12.65
N VAL A 26 3.36 10.50 -12.29
CA VAL A 26 3.38 11.68 -13.19
C VAL A 26 4.79 11.99 -13.71
N GLY A 27 5.77 11.14 -13.40
CA GLY A 27 7.17 11.31 -13.76
C GLY A 27 7.98 12.07 -12.70
N ASN A 28 9.30 12.17 -12.97
CA ASN A 28 10.23 12.89 -12.10
C ASN A 28 10.10 14.42 -12.31
N ALA A 29 10.10 15.17 -11.23
CA ALA A 29 10.13 16.63 -11.22
C ALA A 29 9.05 17.28 -12.12
N ASP A 30 7.81 16.75 -12.03
CA ASP A 30 6.67 17.37 -12.69
C ASP A 30 6.52 18.83 -12.25
N PRO A 31 6.39 19.79 -13.18
CA PRO A 31 6.38 21.21 -12.85
C PRO A 31 5.26 21.65 -11.93
N GLU A 32 4.06 21.07 -12.05
CA GLU A 32 2.91 21.41 -11.21
C GLU A 32 3.13 20.89 -9.78
N VAL A 33 3.64 19.67 -9.65
CA VAL A 33 3.99 19.07 -8.34
C VAL A 33 5.10 19.89 -7.67
N VAL A 34 6.16 20.25 -8.41
CA VAL A 34 7.26 21.06 -7.89
C VAL A 34 6.76 22.41 -7.40
N ALA A 35 5.94 23.12 -8.19
CA ALA A 35 5.40 24.43 -7.82
C ALA A 35 4.54 24.33 -6.56
N ARG A 36 3.69 23.29 -6.44
CA ARG A 36 2.85 23.09 -5.25
C ARG A 36 3.67 22.79 -4.00
N VAL A 37 4.72 21.96 -4.12
CA VAL A 37 5.63 21.67 -3.01
C VAL A 37 6.37 22.92 -2.56
N GLN A 38 6.88 23.72 -3.49
CA GLN A 38 7.57 24.99 -3.17
C GLN A 38 6.65 25.95 -2.43
N GLN A 39 5.39 26.10 -2.84
CA GLN A 39 4.41 26.91 -2.15
C GLN A 39 4.17 26.39 -0.73
N GLN A 40 3.94 25.09 -0.56
CA GLN A 40 3.68 24.48 0.74
C GLN A 40 4.83 24.70 1.74
N VAL A 41 6.07 24.56 1.27
CA VAL A 41 7.26 24.77 2.13
C VAL A 41 7.39 26.23 2.59
N GLN A 42 6.92 27.20 1.78
CA GLN A 42 6.87 28.62 2.20
C GLN A 42 5.80 28.87 3.26
N ASP A 43 4.68 28.15 3.20
CA ASP A 43 3.58 28.33 4.16
C ASP A 43 3.93 27.68 5.52
N PHE A 44 4.28 26.41 5.53
CA PHE A 44 4.81 25.66 6.69
C PHE A 44 5.35 24.31 6.28
N THR A 45 6.28 23.75 7.04
CA THR A 45 6.89 22.44 6.81
C THR A 45 6.25 21.34 7.64
N HIS A 46 5.76 21.63 8.83
CA HIS A 46 5.09 20.67 9.71
C HIS A 46 4.21 21.36 10.75
N THR A 47 3.06 20.72 11.03
CA THR A 47 2.24 20.96 12.22
C THR A 47 1.52 19.68 12.62
N CYS A 48 1.16 19.55 13.89
CA CYS A 48 0.36 18.44 14.37
C CYS A 48 -1.11 18.67 13.98
N PHE A 49 -1.63 17.90 13.02
CA PHE A 49 -2.99 18.06 12.49
C PHE A 49 -4.08 18.01 13.59
N THR A 50 -3.90 17.17 14.62
CA THR A 50 -4.88 17.06 15.72
C THR A 50 -4.94 18.29 16.62
N VAL A 51 -3.91 19.13 16.58
CA VAL A 51 -3.84 20.41 17.33
C VAL A 51 -4.17 21.59 16.43
N THR A 52 -3.60 21.62 15.25
CA THR A 52 -3.77 22.68 14.27
C THR A 52 -4.09 22.08 12.89
N PRO A 53 -5.38 21.81 12.60
CA PRO A 53 -5.79 21.29 11.31
C PRO A 53 -5.40 22.24 10.16
N TYR A 54 -5.11 21.66 8.99
CA TYR A 54 -4.77 22.41 7.78
C TYR A 54 -5.44 21.83 6.54
N ALA A 55 -5.73 22.73 5.58
CA ALA A 55 -6.54 22.44 4.40
C ALA A 55 -6.00 21.27 3.56
N GLY A 56 -4.70 21.24 3.29
CA GLY A 56 -4.10 20.21 2.43
C GLY A 56 -4.35 18.76 2.89
N TYR A 57 -4.37 18.50 4.20
CA TYR A 57 -4.74 17.19 4.73
C TYR A 57 -6.22 16.86 4.44
N VAL A 58 -7.10 17.83 4.71
CA VAL A 58 -8.56 17.66 4.49
C VAL A 58 -8.85 17.42 3.02
N GLU A 59 -8.29 18.24 2.13
CA GLU A 59 -8.47 18.16 0.67
C GLU A 59 -8.04 16.77 0.12
N VAL A 60 -6.92 16.23 0.58
CA VAL A 60 -6.47 14.89 0.18
C VAL A 60 -7.45 13.83 0.67
N CYS A 61 -7.93 13.91 1.91
CA CYS A 61 -8.90 12.96 2.45
C CYS A 61 -10.23 13.02 1.70
N GLU A 62 -10.72 14.20 1.33
CA GLU A 62 -11.92 14.39 0.53
C GLU A 62 -11.77 13.79 -0.88
N GLN A 63 -10.62 14.01 -1.53
CA GLN A 63 -10.33 13.39 -2.82
C GLN A 63 -10.28 11.86 -2.73
N LEU A 64 -9.65 11.30 -1.71
CA LEU A 64 -9.62 9.85 -1.50
C LEU A 64 -11.03 9.30 -1.27
N ASN A 65 -11.86 9.96 -0.45
CA ASN A 65 -13.25 9.56 -0.23
C ASN A 65 -14.06 9.58 -1.53
N ARG A 66 -13.85 10.56 -2.39
CA ARG A 66 -14.53 10.69 -3.70
C ARG A 66 -14.07 9.63 -4.71
N LEU A 67 -12.77 9.35 -4.77
CA LEU A 67 -12.17 8.50 -5.80
C LEU A 67 -12.23 7.01 -5.45
N THR A 68 -12.28 6.65 -4.18
CA THR A 68 -12.35 5.25 -3.75
C THR A 68 -13.68 4.63 -4.12
N PRO A 69 -13.71 3.43 -4.72
CA PRO A 69 -14.94 2.75 -5.13
C PRO A 69 -15.92 2.46 -3.97
N GLY A 70 -17.19 2.31 -4.31
CA GLY A 70 -18.31 1.98 -3.39
C GLY A 70 -19.15 3.19 -3.01
N ASP A 71 -20.43 2.95 -2.69
CA ASP A 71 -21.44 3.99 -2.45
C ASP A 71 -21.64 4.30 -0.95
N HIS A 72 -20.92 3.61 -0.06
CA HIS A 72 -20.98 3.84 1.39
C HIS A 72 -20.23 5.12 1.78
N GLU A 73 -20.57 5.68 2.94
CA GLU A 73 -19.82 6.78 3.56
C GLU A 73 -18.36 6.34 3.80
N LYS A 74 -17.43 7.18 3.38
CA LYS A 74 -15.99 6.94 3.50
C LYS A 74 -15.34 7.99 4.37
N ARG A 75 -14.32 7.57 5.10
CA ARG A 75 -13.44 8.44 5.88
C ARG A 75 -12.01 8.00 5.67
N SER A 76 -11.13 8.95 5.40
CA SER A 76 -9.72 8.70 5.17
C SER A 76 -8.86 9.23 6.31
N ALA A 77 -7.77 8.55 6.57
CA ALA A 77 -6.70 8.99 7.46
C ALA A 77 -5.36 8.76 6.80
N LEU A 78 -4.43 9.70 6.96
CA LEU A 78 -3.10 9.64 6.36
C LEU A 78 -2.07 9.22 7.39
N PHE A 79 -1.10 8.42 6.94
CA PHE A 79 0.02 7.92 7.73
C PHE A 79 1.34 8.13 6.97
N ASN A 80 2.48 7.98 7.64
CA ASN A 80 3.78 8.28 7.03
C ASN A 80 4.26 7.22 6.03
N SER A 81 3.69 6.02 6.08
CA SER A 81 4.06 4.92 5.17
C SER A 81 2.91 3.94 4.96
N GLY A 82 3.02 3.13 3.88
CA GLY A 82 2.08 2.02 3.65
C GLY A 82 2.07 0.99 4.76
N ALA A 83 3.22 0.72 5.39
CA ALA A 83 3.29 -0.18 6.54
C ALA A 83 2.47 0.35 7.73
N GLU A 84 2.58 1.63 8.06
CA GLU A 84 1.77 2.27 9.11
C GLU A 84 0.28 2.28 8.76
N ALA A 85 -0.06 2.54 7.50
CA ALA A 85 -1.44 2.50 7.04
C ALA A 85 -2.05 1.09 7.21
N VAL A 86 -1.31 0.05 6.86
CA VAL A 86 -1.74 -1.35 7.06
C VAL A 86 -1.87 -1.70 8.54
N GLU A 87 -0.90 -1.33 9.38
CA GLU A 87 -0.96 -1.52 10.84
C GLU A 87 -2.25 -0.89 11.43
N ASN A 88 -2.55 0.33 11.02
CA ASN A 88 -3.75 1.03 11.49
C ASN A 88 -5.03 0.43 10.91
N ALA A 89 -5.04 -0.01 9.66
CA ALA A 89 -6.18 -0.69 9.05
C ALA A 89 -6.53 -1.98 9.82
N VAL A 90 -5.54 -2.81 10.14
CA VAL A 90 -5.75 -4.03 10.95
C VAL A 90 -6.23 -3.68 12.36
N LYS A 91 -5.63 -2.68 12.99
CA LYS A 91 -6.05 -2.21 14.32
C LYS A 91 -7.51 -1.76 14.34
N ILE A 92 -7.92 -0.97 13.36
CA ILE A 92 -9.31 -0.48 13.23
C ILE A 92 -10.26 -1.65 12.95
N ALA A 93 -9.90 -2.55 12.02
CA ALA A 93 -10.70 -3.72 11.67
C ALA A 93 -10.93 -4.62 12.89
N ARG A 94 -9.88 -4.94 13.65
CA ARG A 94 -9.98 -5.73 14.89
C ARG A 94 -10.89 -5.06 15.92
N LYS A 95 -10.75 -3.74 16.10
CA LYS A 95 -11.60 -3.00 17.05
C LYS A 95 -13.07 -2.98 16.62
N ALA A 96 -13.33 -2.78 15.33
CA ALA A 96 -14.67 -2.70 14.79
C ALA A 96 -15.41 -4.04 14.77
N THR A 97 -14.69 -5.14 14.52
CA THR A 97 -15.28 -6.47 14.33
C THR A 97 -15.21 -7.37 15.58
N GLY A 98 -14.30 -7.08 16.50
CA GLY A 98 -13.96 -7.96 17.62
C GLY A 98 -13.19 -9.23 17.20
N ARG A 99 -12.75 -9.34 15.94
CA ARG A 99 -12.03 -10.50 15.40
C ARG A 99 -10.54 -10.25 15.43
N ASN A 100 -9.75 -11.25 15.83
CA ASN A 100 -8.28 -11.15 15.91
C ASN A 100 -7.58 -11.59 14.65
N ALA A 101 -8.10 -12.61 13.98
CA ALA A 101 -7.50 -13.21 12.79
C ALA A 101 -7.53 -12.28 11.57
N VAL A 102 -6.44 -12.29 10.81
CA VAL A 102 -6.31 -11.60 9.53
C VAL A 102 -5.93 -12.61 8.47
N VAL A 103 -6.71 -12.70 7.40
CA VAL A 103 -6.37 -13.49 6.22
C VAL A 103 -5.61 -12.62 5.24
N VAL A 104 -4.48 -13.13 4.76
CA VAL A 104 -3.63 -12.50 3.74
C VAL A 104 -3.39 -13.47 2.58
N PHE A 105 -3.09 -12.94 1.40
CA PHE A 105 -2.89 -13.76 0.22
C PHE A 105 -1.42 -14.10 -0.03
N ASP A 106 -1.18 -15.24 -0.66
CA ASP A 106 0.12 -15.60 -1.18
C ASP A 106 0.62 -14.54 -2.17
N HIS A 107 1.94 -14.37 -2.23
CA HIS A 107 2.63 -13.36 -3.05
C HIS A 107 2.40 -11.90 -2.64
N ALA A 108 1.54 -11.61 -1.66
CA ALA A 108 1.27 -10.26 -1.21
C ALA A 108 2.43 -9.69 -0.36
N TYR A 109 2.62 -8.37 -0.48
CA TYR A 109 3.54 -7.58 0.32
C TYR A 109 2.77 -6.52 1.11
N HIS A 110 3.05 -6.41 2.41
CA HIS A 110 2.32 -5.48 3.29
C HIS A 110 3.21 -4.49 4.04
N GLY A 111 4.52 -4.68 4.03
CA GLY A 111 5.48 -3.80 4.69
C GLY A 111 6.54 -4.55 5.48
N ARG A 112 7.32 -3.80 6.29
CA ARG A 112 8.46 -4.31 7.05
C ARG A 112 8.41 -4.00 8.55
N THR A 113 7.26 -3.64 9.10
CA THR A 113 7.01 -3.64 10.54
C THR A 113 6.69 -5.05 11.02
N ASN A 114 6.67 -5.31 12.32
CA ASN A 114 6.49 -6.67 12.83
C ASN A 114 5.22 -7.35 12.33
N LEU A 115 4.06 -6.68 12.40
CA LEU A 115 2.80 -7.22 11.88
C LEU A 115 2.81 -7.29 10.35
N THR A 116 3.26 -6.26 9.65
CA THR A 116 3.28 -6.28 8.19
C THR A 116 4.27 -7.26 7.61
N MET A 117 5.38 -7.58 8.29
CA MET A 117 6.26 -8.70 7.94
C MET A 117 5.56 -10.05 8.16
N ALA A 118 4.80 -10.24 9.25
CA ALA A 118 3.99 -11.43 9.43
C ALA A 118 3.02 -11.64 8.25
N MET A 119 2.40 -10.56 7.78
CA MET A 119 1.46 -10.55 6.66
C MET A 119 2.13 -10.75 5.29
N THR A 120 3.38 -10.29 5.10
CA THR A 120 4.12 -10.39 3.84
C THR A 120 4.44 -11.84 3.51
N ALA A 121 4.22 -12.26 2.25
CA ALA A 121 4.39 -13.65 1.85
C ALA A 121 5.87 -14.08 1.75
N LYS A 122 6.67 -13.32 1.03
CA LYS A 122 8.05 -13.69 0.68
C LYS A 122 8.98 -13.62 1.89
N ASN A 123 9.67 -14.74 2.21
CA ASN A 123 10.59 -14.80 3.34
C ASN A 123 11.87 -14.01 3.06
N VAL A 124 12.64 -14.41 2.09
CA VAL A 124 13.87 -13.70 1.66
C VAL A 124 13.52 -12.69 0.57
N PRO A 125 13.95 -11.41 0.68
CA PRO A 125 14.80 -10.82 1.72
C PRO A 125 14.03 -10.14 2.87
N TYR A 126 12.70 -10.31 3.01
CA TYR A 126 11.87 -9.42 3.82
C TYR A 126 11.70 -9.85 5.28
N LYS A 127 11.80 -11.16 5.58
CA LYS A 127 11.41 -11.74 6.89
C LYS A 127 12.50 -12.58 7.53
N ASP A 128 13.41 -13.11 6.74
CA ASP A 128 14.42 -14.07 7.20
C ASP A 128 15.28 -13.46 8.31
N GLY A 129 15.32 -14.14 9.46
CA GLY A 129 16.08 -13.69 10.64
C GLY A 129 15.46 -12.54 11.46
N PHE A 130 14.27 -12.02 11.11
CA PHE A 130 13.65 -10.87 11.80
C PHE A 130 12.53 -11.23 12.79
N GLY A 131 12.27 -12.52 13.03
CA GLY A 131 11.26 -12.97 13.99
C GLY A 131 11.63 -12.73 15.45
N PRO A 132 10.70 -12.95 16.41
CA PRO A 132 9.33 -13.48 16.19
C PRO A 132 8.37 -12.45 15.61
N PHE A 133 7.41 -12.92 14.82
CA PHE A 133 6.39 -12.10 14.19
C PHE A 133 5.07 -12.10 14.98
N ALA A 134 4.20 -11.11 14.66
CA ALA A 134 2.85 -11.06 15.19
C ALA A 134 2.03 -12.30 14.80
N GLY A 135 1.25 -12.81 15.74
CA GLY A 135 0.33 -13.93 15.52
C GLY A 135 -0.99 -13.53 14.86
N GLU A 136 -1.89 -14.51 14.73
CA GLU A 136 -3.23 -14.36 14.16
C GLU A 136 -3.22 -13.88 12.69
N VAL A 137 -2.21 -14.31 11.93
CA VAL A 137 -2.10 -14.06 10.48
C VAL A 137 -2.16 -15.39 9.75
N TYR A 138 -3.17 -15.56 8.94
CA TYR A 138 -3.47 -16.77 8.17
C TYR A 138 -3.30 -16.50 6.69
N ARG A 139 -2.75 -17.48 5.97
CA ARG A 139 -2.38 -17.30 4.56
C ARG A 139 -3.29 -18.11 3.66
N ALA A 140 -3.85 -17.45 2.66
CA ALA A 140 -4.71 -18.05 1.66
C ALA A 140 -4.07 -18.00 0.27
N PRO A 141 -4.37 -18.94 -0.62
CA PRO A 141 -3.92 -18.88 -1.99
C PRO A 141 -4.59 -17.71 -2.71
N MET A 142 -3.84 -17.07 -3.59
CA MET A 142 -4.36 -16.05 -4.49
C MET A 142 -4.84 -16.71 -5.79
N SER A 143 -5.97 -16.26 -6.35
CA SER A 143 -6.36 -16.63 -7.72
C SER A 143 -5.29 -16.11 -8.69
N TYR A 144 -4.73 -17.03 -9.49
CA TYR A 144 -3.67 -16.74 -10.44
C TYR A 144 -3.91 -17.52 -11.75
N PRO A 145 -4.80 -17.05 -12.64
CA PRO A 145 -5.21 -17.80 -13.83
C PRO A 145 -4.07 -18.30 -14.70
N PHE A 146 -2.97 -17.57 -14.79
CA PHE A 146 -1.79 -17.99 -15.54
C PHE A 146 -1.08 -19.23 -14.95
N ARG A 147 -1.21 -19.48 -13.64
CA ARG A 147 -0.58 -20.59 -12.92
C ARG A 147 -1.59 -21.61 -12.37
N ASP A 148 -2.87 -21.30 -12.46
CA ASP A 148 -3.93 -22.23 -12.11
C ASP A 148 -4.00 -23.39 -13.13
N PRO A 149 -4.66 -24.53 -12.81
CA PRO A 149 -4.77 -25.64 -13.72
C PRO A 149 -5.28 -25.25 -15.12
N GLU A 150 -4.69 -25.86 -16.14
CA GLU A 150 -5.01 -25.56 -17.54
C GLU A 150 -6.51 -25.69 -17.84
N GLY A 151 -7.05 -24.74 -18.58
CA GLY A 151 -8.46 -24.68 -18.93
C GLY A 151 -9.37 -24.04 -17.88
N MET A 152 -8.84 -23.64 -16.73
CA MET A 152 -9.63 -22.97 -15.69
C MET A 152 -9.91 -21.52 -16.04
N THR A 153 -11.17 -21.11 -15.99
CA THR A 153 -11.56 -19.70 -16.16
C THR A 153 -11.18 -18.88 -14.91
N GLY A 154 -11.15 -17.54 -15.04
CA GLY A 154 -10.90 -16.66 -13.90
C GLY A 154 -11.94 -16.83 -12.77
N ALA A 155 -13.21 -17.13 -13.11
CA ALA A 155 -14.26 -17.39 -12.14
C ALA A 155 -14.03 -18.71 -11.37
N GLU A 156 -13.62 -19.77 -12.07
CA GLU A 156 -13.31 -21.06 -11.45
C GLU A 156 -12.05 -20.98 -10.58
N ALA A 157 -11.02 -20.24 -11.00
CA ALA A 157 -9.84 -19.97 -10.22
C ALA A 157 -10.16 -19.18 -8.92
N ALA A 158 -11.06 -18.21 -9.00
CA ALA A 158 -11.54 -17.47 -7.83
C ALA A 158 -12.35 -18.38 -6.89
N ALA A 159 -13.27 -19.18 -7.42
CA ALA A 159 -14.08 -20.13 -6.63
C ALA A 159 -13.17 -21.16 -5.92
N ARG A 160 -12.14 -21.67 -6.60
CA ARG A 160 -11.13 -22.55 -6.00
C ARG A 160 -10.39 -21.89 -4.85
N ALA A 161 -9.95 -20.64 -5.03
CA ALA A 161 -9.27 -19.89 -3.97
C ALA A 161 -10.17 -19.68 -2.75
N ILE A 162 -11.45 -19.36 -2.96
CA ILE A 162 -12.45 -19.21 -1.89
C ILE A 162 -12.64 -20.54 -1.16
N SER A 163 -12.85 -21.65 -1.88
CA SER A 163 -13.01 -22.97 -1.27
C SER A 163 -11.82 -23.37 -0.40
N LEU A 164 -10.59 -23.04 -0.81
CA LEU A 164 -9.39 -23.28 -0.02
C LEU A 164 -9.33 -22.43 1.25
N ILE A 165 -9.84 -21.20 1.21
CA ILE A 165 -9.95 -20.35 2.41
C ILE A 165 -10.97 -20.94 3.39
N GLU A 166 -12.12 -21.40 2.90
CA GLU A 166 -13.19 -21.96 3.73
C GLU A 166 -12.83 -23.31 4.37
N SER A 167 -11.85 -24.02 3.82
CA SER A 167 -11.38 -25.32 4.31
C SER A 167 -10.27 -25.23 5.38
N GLN A 168 -9.76 -24.05 5.66
CA GLN A 168 -8.74 -23.79 6.69
C GLN A 168 -9.36 -23.39 8.04
#